data_a1257bcf2bac817baf8dc70eedaa3489
#
_entry.id   a1257bcf2bac817baf8dc70eedaa3489
#
_cell.length_a   1.000
_cell.length_b   1.000
_cell.length_c   1.000
_cell.angle_alpha   90.00
_cell.angle_beta   90.00
_cell.angle_gamma   90.00
#
_symmetry.space_group_name_H-M   'P 1'
#
loop_
_entity.id
_entity.type
_entity.pdbx_description
1 polymer ?
#
loop_
_entity_poly.entity_id
_entity_poly.type
_entity_poly.pdbx_seq_one_letter_code
_entity_poly.pdbx_strand_id
1 'polypeptide(L)'
;MFDFHLHTTKSDGVLSVEEMLDTLHLSSIQPFSITDHNYALAYECFDYTQFPCIPGTEIATSYKGEIIELLGYGINPSVINAWYKDFYSEQNLEHIEKLLFN
;
A
#
# COMPACT_ATOMS: atom_id res chain seq x y z
N MET A 1 2.02 -21.16 -4.74
CA MET A 1 2.37 -19.90 -5.43
C MET A 1 2.16 -18.74 -4.48
N PHE A 2 2.99 -17.75 -4.51
CA PHE A 2 2.89 -16.55 -3.67
C PHE A 2 2.88 -15.30 -4.56
N ASP A 3 2.38 -14.18 -4.00
CA ASP A 3 2.41 -12.88 -4.68
C ASP A 3 2.56 -11.77 -3.63
N PHE A 4 3.64 -11.00 -3.71
CA PHE A 4 3.96 -9.94 -2.78
C PHE A 4 3.87 -8.54 -3.39
N HIS A 5 3.19 -8.39 -4.54
CA HIS A 5 3.04 -7.09 -5.17
C HIS A 5 1.65 -7.00 -5.82
N LEU A 6 0.67 -6.58 -5.00
CA LEU A 6 -0.75 -6.51 -5.39
C LEU A 6 -1.30 -5.13 -5.08
N HIS A 7 -2.11 -4.61 -5.99
CA HIS A 7 -2.82 -3.34 -5.81
C HIS A 7 -4.32 -3.55 -5.88
N THR A 8 -5.06 -2.85 -4.99
CA THR A 8 -6.52 -2.87 -4.96
C THR A 8 -7.07 -1.51 -5.39
N THR A 9 -8.39 -1.37 -5.40
CA THR A 9 -9.03 -0.08 -5.66
C THR A 9 -8.74 0.97 -4.58
N LYS A 10 -8.04 0.61 -3.50
CA LYS A 10 -7.56 1.59 -2.53
C LYS A 10 -6.40 2.44 -3.10
N SER A 11 -5.78 2.01 -4.18
CA SER A 11 -4.87 2.83 -4.97
C SER A 11 -5.22 2.75 -6.45
N ASP A 12 -4.48 2.01 -7.26
CA ASP A 12 -4.67 1.97 -8.71
C ASP A 12 -5.03 0.59 -9.26
N GLY A 13 -5.37 -0.35 -8.41
CA GLY A 13 -5.83 -1.67 -8.82
C GLY A 13 -7.29 -1.66 -9.28
N VAL A 14 -7.71 -2.72 -9.95
CA VAL A 14 -9.06 -2.86 -10.49
C VAL A 14 -9.99 -3.69 -9.60
N LEU A 15 -9.44 -4.53 -8.73
CA LEU A 15 -10.23 -5.34 -7.79
C LEU A 15 -10.37 -4.62 -6.46
N SER A 16 -11.56 -4.70 -5.87
CA SER A 16 -11.74 -4.28 -4.48
C SER A 16 -10.94 -5.20 -3.56
N VAL A 17 -10.79 -4.79 -2.30
CA VAL A 17 -10.11 -5.64 -1.31
C VAL A 17 -10.80 -6.99 -1.19
N GLU A 18 -12.12 -7.00 -1.11
CA GLU A 18 -12.90 -8.24 -1.01
C GLU A 18 -12.72 -9.14 -2.23
N GLU A 19 -12.83 -8.56 -3.43
CA GLU A 19 -12.61 -9.30 -4.69
C GLU A 19 -11.19 -9.85 -4.78
N MET A 20 -10.21 -9.08 -4.33
CA MET A 20 -8.80 -9.52 -4.30
C MET A 20 -8.64 -10.74 -3.39
N LEU A 21 -9.19 -10.68 -2.17
CA LEU A 21 -9.10 -11.79 -1.22
C LEU A 21 -9.76 -13.06 -1.76
N ASP A 22 -10.92 -12.92 -2.38
CA ASP A 22 -11.61 -14.05 -3.00
C ASP A 22 -10.77 -14.67 -4.14
N THR A 23 -10.21 -13.81 -5.00
CA THR A 23 -9.37 -14.25 -6.12
C THR A 23 -8.13 -14.99 -5.62
N LEU A 24 -7.46 -14.49 -4.60
CA LEU A 24 -6.28 -15.12 -4.01
C LEU A 24 -6.62 -16.48 -3.40
N HIS A 25 -7.76 -16.58 -2.73
CA HIS A 25 -8.23 -17.83 -2.15
C HIS A 25 -8.52 -18.86 -3.23
N LEU A 26 -9.31 -18.48 -4.24
CA LEU A 26 -9.67 -19.37 -5.34
C LEU A 26 -8.47 -19.85 -6.15
N SER A 27 -7.45 -19.02 -6.26
CA SER A 27 -6.21 -19.33 -7.01
C SER A 27 -5.13 -19.99 -6.16
N SER A 28 -5.42 -20.24 -4.88
CA SER A 28 -4.47 -20.82 -3.91
C SER A 28 -3.15 -20.04 -3.84
N ILE A 29 -3.22 -18.71 -3.94
CA ILE A 29 -2.06 -17.83 -3.81
C ILE A 29 -1.84 -17.51 -2.35
N GLN A 30 -0.75 -18.03 -1.78
CA GLN A 30 -0.34 -17.80 -0.41
C GLN A 30 1.17 -18.10 -0.23
N PRO A 31 1.88 -17.33 0.60
CA PRO A 31 1.44 -16.08 1.22
C PRO A 31 1.32 -14.94 0.19
N PHE A 32 0.67 -13.86 0.59
CA PHE A 32 0.52 -12.68 -0.28
C PHE A 32 0.76 -11.38 0.51
N SER A 33 0.96 -10.29 -0.22
CA SER A 33 0.98 -8.94 0.34
C SER A 33 0.25 -7.98 -0.59
N ILE A 34 -0.68 -7.23 -0.04
CA ILE A 34 -1.33 -6.12 -0.75
C ILE A 34 -0.47 -4.89 -0.51
N THR A 35 0.10 -4.34 -1.59
CA THR A 35 1.08 -3.26 -1.55
C THR A 35 0.56 -2.03 -2.28
N ASP A 36 -0.62 -1.54 -1.89
CA ASP A 36 -1.17 -0.32 -2.46
C ASP A 36 -0.23 0.87 -2.28
N HIS A 37 -0.37 1.86 -3.14
CA HIS A 37 0.50 3.03 -3.13
C HIS A 37 0.34 3.86 -1.86
N ASN A 38 1.44 4.09 -1.16
CA ASN A 38 1.63 4.96 0.00
C ASN A 38 0.82 4.55 1.23
N TYR A 39 -0.50 4.55 1.15
CA TYR A 39 -1.36 4.14 2.26
C TYR A 39 -1.48 2.62 2.32
N ALA A 40 -1.80 2.13 3.50
CA ALA A 40 -2.11 0.72 3.72
C ALA A 40 -3.59 0.56 4.10
N LEU A 41 -4.47 1.26 3.35
CA LEU A 41 -5.90 1.34 3.66
C LEU A 41 -6.63 0.01 3.45
N ALA A 42 -6.11 -0.86 2.57
CA ALA A 42 -6.70 -2.18 2.37
C ALA A 42 -6.78 -2.97 3.68
N TYR A 43 -5.79 -2.78 4.57
CA TYR A 43 -5.71 -3.49 5.84
C TYR A 43 -6.71 -2.98 6.89
N GLU A 44 -7.43 -1.90 6.61
CA GLU A 44 -8.56 -1.46 7.42
C GLU A 44 -9.84 -2.20 7.06
N CYS A 45 -9.86 -2.90 5.92
CA CYS A 45 -11.03 -3.59 5.40
C CYS A 45 -11.14 -5.05 5.82
N PHE A 46 -10.09 -5.63 6.41
CA PHE A 46 -10.08 -7.03 6.85
C PHE A 46 -9.03 -7.24 7.93
N ASP A 47 -9.22 -8.32 8.70
CA ASP A 47 -8.22 -8.72 9.71
C ASP A 47 -7.13 -9.55 9.05
N TYR A 48 -6.05 -8.89 8.62
CA TYR A 48 -4.96 -9.55 7.90
C TYR A 48 -4.24 -10.60 8.74
N THR A 49 -4.37 -10.55 10.08
CA THR A 49 -3.75 -11.55 10.96
C THR A 49 -4.40 -12.93 10.82
N GLN A 50 -5.59 -12.99 10.25
CA GLN A 50 -6.32 -14.24 10.00
C GLN A 50 -6.07 -14.82 8.59
N PHE A 51 -5.16 -14.22 7.84
CA PHE A 51 -4.83 -14.61 6.47
C PHE A 51 -3.33 -14.89 6.35
N PRO A 52 -2.91 -15.69 5.35
CA PRO A 52 -1.49 -15.88 5.03
C PRO A 52 -0.95 -14.62 4.33
N CYS A 53 -0.98 -13.51 5.05
CA CYS A 53 -0.72 -12.16 4.53
C CYS A 53 0.40 -11.48 5.29
N ILE A 54 1.34 -10.91 4.55
CA ILE A 54 2.36 -10.03 5.09
C ILE A 54 1.95 -8.61 4.73
N PRO A 55 1.64 -7.74 5.71
CA PRO A 55 1.22 -6.37 5.39
C PRO A 55 2.34 -5.60 4.71
N GLY A 56 2.00 -4.92 3.61
CA GLY A 56 2.97 -4.19 2.81
C GLY A 56 2.40 -2.90 2.24
N THR A 57 3.28 -2.12 1.64
CA THR A 57 2.93 -0.89 0.93
C THR A 57 3.98 -0.58 -0.13
N GLU A 58 3.57 0.11 -1.19
CA GLU A 58 4.50 0.63 -2.20
C GLU A 58 4.65 2.13 -1.99
N ILE A 59 5.84 2.55 -1.56
CA ILE A 59 6.09 3.93 -1.16
C ILE A 59 6.76 4.68 -2.32
N ALA A 60 6.15 5.78 -2.74
CA ALA A 60 6.78 6.70 -3.69
C ALA A 60 7.75 7.61 -2.92
N THR A 61 8.99 7.66 -3.38
CA THR A 61 10.02 8.52 -2.81
C THR A 61 10.86 9.13 -3.94
N SER A 62 11.81 9.98 -3.59
CA SER A 62 12.70 10.56 -4.59
C SER A 62 14.16 10.41 -4.17
N TYR A 63 15.01 10.22 -5.17
CA TYR A 63 16.45 10.15 -4.97
C TYR A 63 17.13 10.84 -6.16
N LYS A 64 17.93 11.85 -5.87
CA LYS A 64 18.65 12.64 -6.89
C LYS A 64 17.74 13.15 -8.01
N GLY A 65 16.54 13.62 -7.64
CA GLY A 65 15.57 14.20 -8.58
C GLY A 65 14.72 13.19 -9.33
N GLU A 66 14.90 11.89 -9.10
CA GLU A 66 14.11 10.84 -9.73
C GLU A 66 13.13 10.22 -8.73
N ILE A 67 11.93 9.92 -9.21
CA ILE A 67 10.92 9.23 -8.40
C ILE A 67 11.28 7.75 -8.37
N ILE A 68 11.36 7.19 -7.15
CA ILE A 68 11.64 5.79 -6.90
C ILE A 68 10.49 5.22 -6.09
N GLU A 69 10.00 4.04 -6.48
CA GLU A 69 8.99 3.32 -5.73
C GLU A 69 9.64 2.17 -4.96
N LEU A 70 9.40 2.12 -3.65
CA LEU A 70 9.95 1.11 -2.76
C LEU A 70 8.84 0.26 -2.18
N LEU A 71 9.04 -1.06 -2.18
CA LEU A 71 8.11 -1.99 -1.53
C LEU A 71 8.56 -2.23 -0.09
N GLY A 72 7.67 -1.93 0.85
CA GLY A 72 7.89 -2.19 2.27
C GLY A 72 7.03 -3.35 2.75
N TYR A 73 7.62 -4.28 3.47
CA TYR A 73 6.94 -5.47 4.00
C TYR A 73 7.06 -5.56 5.51
N GLY A 74 6.07 -6.19 6.15
CA GLY A 74 6.05 -6.31 7.59
C GLY A 74 5.76 -4.98 8.29
N ILE A 75 5.05 -4.10 7.61
CA ILE A 75 4.69 -2.79 8.14
C ILE A 75 3.56 -2.90 9.17
N ASN A 76 3.40 -1.86 10.00
CA ASN A 76 2.22 -1.69 10.82
C ASN A 76 1.26 -0.76 10.05
N PRO A 77 0.13 -1.28 9.51
CA PRO A 77 -0.78 -0.48 8.68
C PRO A 77 -1.30 0.77 9.39
N SER A 78 -1.64 0.68 10.68
CA SER A 78 -2.16 1.83 11.44
C SER A 78 -1.13 2.96 11.53
N VAL A 79 0.14 2.61 11.76
CA VAL A 79 1.23 3.59 11.86
C VAL A 79 1.47 4.26 10.50
N ILE A 80 1.52 3.47 9.44
CA ILE A 80 1.71 3.99 8.07
C ILE A 80 0.56 4.93 7.69
N ASN A 81 -0.69 4.53 7.94
CA ASN A 81 -1.84 5.35 7.57
C ASN A 81 -1.89 6.65 8.36
N ALA A 82 -1.55 6.62 9.64
CA ALA A 82 -1.48 7.82 10.47
C ALA A 82 -0.37 8.77 9.99
N TRP A 83 0.79 8.20 9.64
CA TRP A 83 1.92 8.99 9.15
C TRP A 83 1.58 9.70 7.84
N TYR A 84 0.96 9.00 6.88
CA TYR A 84 0.58 9.60 5.60
C TYR A 84 -0.53 10.63 5.75
N LYS A 85 -1.45 10.42 6.68
CA LYS A 85 -2.51 11.39 6.98
C LYS A 85 -1.90 12.74 7.40
N ASP A 86 -0.89 12.71 8.27
CA ASP A 86 -0.18 13.91 8.69
C ASP A 86 0.66 14.50 7.55
N PHE A 87 1.36 13.64 6.82
CA PHE A 87 2.24 14.03 5.72
C PHE A 87 1.48 14.76 4.60
N TYR A 88 0.28 14.30 4.27
CA TYR A 88 -0.58 14.89 3.25
C TYR A 88 -1.57 15.91 3.82
N SER A 89 -1.34 16.43 5.04
CA SER A 89 -2.12 17.54 5.57
C SER A 89 -1.89 18.80 4.71
N GLU A 90 -2.80 19.78 4.77
CA GLU A 90 -2.69 21.00 3.97
C GLU A 90 -1.35 21.71 4.13
N GLN A 91 -0.75 21.67 5.34
CA GLN A 91 0.53 22.31 5.60
C GLN A 91 1.69 21.66 4.85
N ASN A 92 1.58 20.37 4.57
CA ASN A 92 2.63 19.59 3.94
C ASN A 92 2.40 19.39 2.45
N LEU A 93 1.17 19.49 1.97
CA LEU A 93 0.82 19.20 0.58
C LEU A 93 1.58 20.11 -0.40
N GLU A 94 1.64 21.41 -0.13
CA GLU A 94 2.38 22.36 -0.96
C GLU A 94 3.87 22.03 -1.01
N HIS A 95 4.45 21.68 0.14
CA HIS A 95 5.84 21.27 0.24
C HIS A 95 6.11 19.99 -0.55
N ILE A 96 5.22 19.02 -0.48
CA ILE A 96 5.30 17.75 -1.22
C ILE A 96 5.26 18.04 -2.73
N GLU A 97 4.36 18.90 -3.18
CA GLU A 97 4.25 19.26 -4.58
C GLU A 97 5.57 19.87 -5.09
N LYS A 98 6.22 20.73 -4.30
CA LYS A 98 7.51 21.30 -4.65
C LYS A 98 8.60 20.23 -4.75
N LEU A 99 8.57 19.22 -3.88
CA LEU A 99 9.57 18.15 -3.90
C LEU A 99 9.36 17.19 -5.07
N LEU A 100 8.12 16.91 -5.43
CA LEU A 100 7.80 15.90 -6.45
C LEU A 100 7.68 16.47 -7.86
N PHE A 101 7.26 17.72 -8.01
CA PHE A 101 6.90 18.29 -9.31
C PHE A 101 7.73 19.51 -9.73
N ASN A 102 8.67 19.92 -8.93
CA ASN A 102 9.66 20.93 -9.26
C ASN A 102 11.04 20.26 -9.31
#